data_ebb060014f8c749efa4ebcfc65fd42e4
#
_entry.id   ebb060014f8c749efa4ebcfc65fd42e4
#
_cell.length_a   1.000
_cell.length_b   1.000
_cell.length_c   1.000
_cell.angle_alpha   90.00
_cell.angle_beta   90.00
_cell.angle_gamma   90.00
#
_symmetry.space_group_name_H-M   'P 1'
#
loop_
_entity.id
_entity.type
_entity.pdbx_description
1 polymer ?
#
loop_
_entity_poly.entity_id
_entity_poly.type
_entity_poly.pdbx_seq_one_letter_code
_entity_poly.pdbx_strand_id
1 'polypeptide(L)'
;MFRKLVTATILKRTTTLKSGTYPLMKEKNFGALASIAEKEEEEYFKKISTTTTKTTKSSSLSLSPSLSSLSSSFGVQNVGEKFEKLKTVKGGTEKGALIQKTRTETDLLGDYEIPIDALYGIATQRAIDNYPITGIKLNHFPEFIRALAYTKKAAAIANFRLGLIDENVHRAISYACEDLIISNENHKHFIVDMIQGGAGTSTNMAANEIIANLANTFLGGSIGTYDYVNPNDHVNLCQSTNDAYPTSAKLAVGLHHEKLVKELKLLINSLRLKGEEFHTIIKMGRTQMQDAVPMTLGQEFNAFASSIESDLEYLQRSVREHLFEVNLGGTAIGTSITAHKDFSKESIKALKRMTNLPFREANDFVEASSSTSAFMLFSSVLRRIALKTSKICNDLRLLSSGPRCGFNEINLPAVAPGSSIMPGKINPVIPEVMNQVCFQVVGADTAIMMASEHAQLQLNAFEPLIVYNLLNSLDCMSNALKVLRTKCIDGITANEDVCAENVKNSIGIVTALLPKIGYKKATLVAKTALETNSAVSDVVVMLGFLSEEETKRALNIESMTGVVSGDSVEKRKLYPNRGVDIDTPQLFWSYAYHQ
;
A
#
# COMPACT_ATOMS: atom_id res chain seq x y z
N MET A 1 -24.38 10.75 27.10
CA MET A 1 -23.07 10.08 27.18
C MET A 1 -21.97 10.87 26.49
N PHE A 2 -22.22 11.40 25.29
CA PHE A 2 -21.26 12.23 24.51
C PHE A 2 -20.85 13.53 25.23
N ARG A 3 -21.76 14.23 25.89
CA ARG A 3 -21.45 15.46 26.68
C ARG A 3 -20.39 15.25 27.78
N LYS A 4 -20.42 14.10 28.46
CA LYS A 4 -19.43 13.77 29.51
C LYS A 4 -18.03 13.45 28.96
N LEU A 5 -17.93 12.92 27.73
CA LEU A 5 -16.65 12.62 27.10
C LEU A 5 -15.94 13.88 26.59
N VAL A 6 -16.66 14.81 25.97
CA VAL A 6 -16.08 16.04 25.42
C VAL A 6 -15.59 16.97 26.56
N THR A 7 -16.37 17.10 27.63
CA THR A 7 -15.97 17.90 28.80
C THR A 7 -14.77 17.30 29.53
N ALA A 8 -14.67 15.96 29.60
CA ALA A 8 -13.52 15.27 30.23
C ALA A 8 -12.23 15.41 29.39
N THR A 9 -12.36 15.46 28.06
CA THR A 9 -11.20 15.62 27.14
C THR A 9 -10.66 17.06 27.19
N ILE A 10 -11.52 18.05 27.31
CA ILE A 10 -11.13 19.46 27.42
C ILE A 10 -10.49 19.73 28.79
N LEU A 11 -11.03 19.18 29.86
CA LEU A 11 -10.45 19.30 31.22
C LEU A 11 -9.10 18.56 31.37
N LYS A 12 -8.90 17.43 30.72
CA LYS A 12 -7.59 16.75 30.71
C LYS A 12 -6.51 17.51 29.95
N ARG A 13 -6.85 18.21 28.87
CA ARG A 13 -5.88 19.06 28.13
C ARG A 13 -5.48 20.32 28.89
N THR A 14 -6.35 20.89 29.73
CA THR A 14 -6.03 22.06 30.56
C THR A 14 -5.13 21.75 31.75
N THR A 15 -5.16 20.52 32.27
CA THR A 15 -4.27 20.11 33.37
C THR A 15 -2.84 19.77 32.91
N THR A 16 -2.66 19.33 31.67
CA THR A 16 -1.33 18.99 31.10
C THR A 16 -0.53 20.23 30.66
N LEU A 17 -1.18 21.38 30.51
CA LEU A 17 -0.54 22.65 30.10
C LEU A 17 0.01 23.49 31.28
N LYS A 18 -0.14 23.03 32.52
CA LYS A 18 0.35 23.76 33.72
C LYS A 18 1.79 23.42 34.13
N SER A 19 2.53 22.58 33.40
CA SER A 19 3.89 22.14 33.76
C SER A 19 4.99 22.48 32.74
N GLY A 20 4.78 23.43 31.84
CA GLY A 20 5.81 23.84 30.87
C GLY A 20 5.97 25.36 30.82
N THR A 21 7.19 25.83 30.95
CA THR A 21 7.64 27.23 30.90
C THR A 21 7.40 27.86 29.52
N TYR A 22 6.26 28.52 29.33
CA TYR A 22 6.03 29.52 28.27
C TYR A 22 5.21 30.70 28.82
N PRO A 23 5.38 31.93 28.31
CA PRO A 23 4.78 33.13 28.91
C PRO A 23 3.25 33.17 28.80
N LEU A 24 2.61 33.50 29.91
CA LEU A 24 1.18 33.59 30.15
C LEU A 24 0.45 34.47 29.14
N MET A 25 -0.41 33.90 28.31
CA MET A 25 -1.51 34.60 27.67
C MET A 25 -2.57 34.98 28.73
N LYS A 26 -3.01 36.24 28.75
CA LYS A 26 -3.94 36.76 29.74
C LYS A 26 -5.31 36.05 29.72
N GLU A 27 -5.80 35.67 30.88
CA GLU A 27 -7.07 34.96 31.12
C GLU A 27 -8.33 35.52 30.46
N LYS A 28 -8.30 36.79 30.00
CA LYS A 28 -9.45 37.43 29.34
C LYS A 28 -9.82 36.84 27.96
N ASN A 29 -8.95 36.10 27.31
CA ASN A 29 -9.24 35.55 25.97
C ASN A 29 -9.88 34.16 26.01
N PHE A 30 -9.86 33.44 27.13
CA PHE A 30 -10.49 32.14 27.25
C PHE A 30 -12.01 32.19 27.42
N GLY A 31 -12.54 33.24 28.08
CA GLY A 31 -13.99 33.42 28.21
C GLY A 31 -14.68 33.73 26.87
N ALA A 32 -14.01 34.47 25.98
CA ALA A 32 -14.54 34.81 24.67
C ALA A 32 -14.62 33.63 23.71
N LEU A 33 -13.62 32.73 23.72
CA LEU A 33 -13.60 31.53 22.90
C LEU A 33 -14.62 30.45 23.36
N ALA A 34 -14.85 30.32 24.67
CA ALA A 34 -15.89 29.47 25.22
C ALA A 34 -17.30 29.95 24.85
N SER A 35 -17.55 31.28 24.89
CA SER A 35 -18.83 31.87 24.50
C SER A 35 -19.13 31.78 23.01
N ILE A 36 -18.11 31.80 22.14
CA ILE A 36 -18.27 31.60 20.70
C ILE A 36 -18.64 30.15 20.40
N ALA A 37 -17.97 29.19 21.04
CA ALA A 37 -18.26 27.76 20.87
C ALA A 37 -19.68 27.39 21.34
N GLU A 38 -20.17 27.98 22.44
CA GLU A 38 -21.53 27.76 22.91
C GLU A 38 -22.60 28.33 21.97
N LYS A 39 -22.34 29.49 21.34
CA LYS A 39 -23.27 30.07 20.35
C LYS A 39 -23.35 29.30 19.05
N GLU A 40 -22.23 28.80 18.55
CA GLU A 40 -22.20 27.96 17.35
C GLU A 40 -22.91 26.61 17.57
N GLU A 41 -22.80 26.04 18.77
CA GLU A 41 -23.48 24.80 19.16
C GLU A 41 -25.00 24.99 19.28
N GLU A 42 -25.48 26.12 19.85
CA GLU A 42 -26.92 26.44 19.88
C GLU A 42 -27.52 26.68 18.48
N GLU A 43 -26.78 27.30 17.60
CA GLU A 43 -27.21 27.56 16.21
C GLU A 43 -27.28 26.26 15.38
N TYR A 44 -26.34 25.34 15.61
CA TYR A 44 -26.33 24.01 14.99
C TYR A 44 -27.52 23.15 15.43
N PHE A 45 -27.84 23.13 16.73
CA PHE A 45 -29.02 22.40 17.25
C PHE A 45 -30.35 23.03 16.84
N LYS A 46 -30.44 24.34 16.68
CA LYS A 46 -31.62 25.01 16.10
C LYS A 46 -31.84 24.61 14.64
N LYS A 47 -30.79 24.50 13.84
CA LYS A 47 -30.88 24.03 12.44
C LYS A 47 -31.36 22.57 12.32
N ILE A 48 -30.90 21.69 13.22
CA ILE A 48 -31.33 20.28 13.23
C ILE A 48 -32.80 20.16 13.66
N SER A 49 -33.26 20.90 14.68
CA SER A 49 -34.65 20.85 15.15
C SER A 49 -35.65 21.40 14.13
N THR A 50 -35.27 22.37 13.32
CA THR A 50 -36.11 22.89 12.22
C THR A 50 -36.17 21.99 10.99
N THR A 51 -35.17 21.13 10.79
CA THR A 51 -35.18 20.17 9.70
C THR A 51 -36.03 18.92 10.05
N THR A 52 -36.05 18.52 11.32
CA THR A 52 -36.83 17.36 11.78
C THR A 52 -38.34 17.65 11.86
N THR A 53 -38.74 18.91 12.05
CA THR A 53 -40.16 19.31 12.12
C THR A 53 -40.79 19.52 10.74
N LYS A 54 -40.03 19.57 9.66
CA LYS A 54 -40.58 19.68 8.28
C LYS A 54 -40.83 18.33 7.62
N THR A 55 -40.36 17.21 8.18
CA THR A 55 -40.54 15.87 7.62
C THR A 55 -41.69 15.05 8.23
N THR A 56 -42.43 15.59 9.21
CA THR A 56 -43.55 14.91 9.86
C THR A 56 -44.95 15.47 9.56
N LYS A 57 -45.07 16.35 8.58
CA LYS A 57 -46.39 16.80 8.09
C LYS A 57 -46.47 16.68 6.58
N SER A 58 -46.67 15.48 6.08
CA SER A 58 -47.45 15.10 4.89
C SER A 58 -47.19 13.62 4.59
N SER A 59 -48.21 12.96 4.72
CA SER A 59 -49.01 12.11 3.90
C SER A 59 -49.04 10.66 4.36
N SER A 60 -50.15 10.37 5.06
CA SER A 60 -50.84 9.12 4.96
C SER A 60 -51.42 9.00 3.54
N LEU A 61 -50.86 8.13 2.70
CA LEU A 61 -51.52 7.70 1.48
C LEU A 61 -51.26 6.21 1.26
N SER A 62 -52.41 5.54 1.22
CA SER A 62 -52.66 4.13 0.99
C SER A 62 -51.98 3.58 -0.26
N LEU A 63 -51.39 2.39 -0.11
CA LEU A 63 -51.00 1.52 -1.22
C LEU A 63 -52.20 0.81 -1.82
N SER A 64 -52.44 1.03 -3.09
CA SER A 64 -52.83 0.06 -4.15
C SER A 64 -53.67 0.73 -5.23
N PRO A 65 -53.92 0.17 -6.42
CA PRO A 65 -53.11 -0.67 -7.29
C PRO A 65 -53.08 -0.16 -8.75
N SER A 66 -52.42 -0.90 -9.62
CA SER A 66 -52.56 -0.90 -11.10
C SER A 66 -51.51 -0.09 -11.90
N LEU A 67 -50.45 -0.77 -12.19
CA LEU A 67 -49.58 -0.59 -13.36
C LEU A 67 -50.31 -1.07 -14.64
N SER A 68 -51.24 -0.30 -15.17
CA SER A 68 -51.89 -0.62 -16.44
C SER A 68 -52.20 0.58 -17.34
N SER A 69 -51.57 1.74 -17.13
CA SER A 69 -51.87 2.91 -17.97
C SER A 69 -50.66 3.73 -18.44
N LEU A 70 -49.51 3.08 -18.70
CA LEU A 70 -48.34 3.73 -19.32
C LEU A 70 -47.69 2.84 -20.40
N SER A 71 -48.52 2.21 -21.28
CA SER A 71 -47.99 1.42 -22.40
C SER A 71 -48.53 1.86 -23.77
N SER A 72 -48.80 3.13 -23.98
CA SER A 72 -49.30 3.61 -25.27
C SER A 72 -48.53 4.75 -25.91
N SER A 73 -47.20 4.77 -25.84
CA SER A 73 -46.43 5.72 -26.65
C SER A 73 -44.98 5.35 -26.99
N PHE A 74 -44.60 4.09 -26.97
CA PHE A 74 -43.39 3.66 -27.69
C PHE A 74 -43.60 2.21 -28.13
N GLY A 75 -43.67 1.99 -29.45
CA GLY A 75 -43.91 0.71 -30.08
C GLY A 75 -42.82 -0.33 -29.77
N VAL A 76 -43.11 -1.14 -28.77
CA VAL A 76 -42.42 -2.41 -28.52
C VAL A 76 -43.49 -3.47 -28.28
N GLN A 77 -44.17 -3.87 -29.38
CA GLN A 77 -44.83 -5.16 -29.43
C GLN A 77 -43.77 -6.22 -29.68
N ASN A 78 -43.68 -7.22 -28.82
CA ASN A 78 -42.92 -8.47 -28.92
C ASN A 78 -41.90 -8.76 -27.81
N VAL A 79 -42.08 -8.32 -26.58
CA VAL A 79 -41.32 -8.84 -25.44
C VAL A 79 -42.19 -9.66 -24.47
N GLY A 80 -43.53 -9.47 -24.49
CA GLY A 80 -44.46 -10.19 -23.61
C GLY A 80 -44.63 -11.68 -23.94
N GLU A 81 -44.69 -12.03 -25.23
CA GLU A 81 -44.90 -13.43 -25.65
C GLU A 81 -43.70 -14.36 -25.45
N LYS A 82 -42.50 -13.83 -25.31
CA LYS A 82 -41.32 -14.65 -25.03
C LYS A 82 -41.18 -15.02 -23.54
N PHE A 83 -41.78 -14.26 -22.64
CA PHE A 83 -41.76 -14.56 -21.20
C PHE A 83 -42.86 -15.54 -20.76
N GLU A 84 -44.01 -15.62 -21.45
CA GLU A 84 -45.01 -16.61 -21.12
C GLU A 84 -44.71 -18.00 -21.69
N LYS A 85 -43.96 -18.11 -22.79
CA LYS A 85 -43.47 -19.40 -23.31
C LYS A 85 -42.40 -20.08 -22.46
N LEU A 86 -41.81 -19.35 -21.53
CA LEU A 86 -40.83 -19.91 -20.55
C LEU A 86 -41.53 -20.46 -19.28
N LYS A 87 -42.81 -20.24 -19.08
CA LYS A 87 -43.57 -20.75 -17.92
C LYS A 87 -44.36 -22.05 -18.17
N THR A 88 -44.37 -22.58 -19.38
CA THR A 88 -45.15 -23.78 -19.70
C THR A 88 -44.33 -24.97 -20.22
N VAL A 89 -43.05 -25.07 -19.84
CA VAL A 89 -42.33 -26.36 -19.92
C VAL A 89 -42.32 -26.97 -18.52
N LYS A 90 -43.47 -27.48 -18.09
CA LYS A 90 -43.56 -28.53 -17.09
C LYS A 90 -43.26 -29.86 -17.81
N GLY A 91 -42.04 -30.29 -17.70
CA GLY A 91 -41.59 -31.58 -18.22
C GLY A 91 -40.21 -31.87 -17.67
N GLY A 92 -40.15 -32.67 -16.62
CA GLY A 92 -39.03 -33.07 -15.83
C GLY A 92 -37.73 -33.27 -16.59
N THR A 93 -36.77 -32.51 -16.19
CA THR A 93 -35.44 -33.00 -15.90
C THR A 93 -35.04 -32.32 -14.60
N GLU A 94 -35.07 -33.08 -13.51
CA GLU A 94 -34.24 -32.79 -12.35
C GLU A 94 -32.87 -32.49 -12.94
N LYS A 95 -32.45 -31.21 -12.92
CA LYS A 95 -31.04 -30.90 -12.91
C LYS A 95 -30.55 -31.58 -11.63
N GLY A 96 -30.01 -32.77 -11.76
CA GLY A 96 -29.34 -33.43 -10.69
C GLY A 96 -28.37 -32.40 -10.11
N ALA A 97 -28.65 -31.88 -8.93
CA ALA A 97 -27.64 -31.29 -8.10
C ALA A 97 -26.56 -32.34 -8.09
N LEU A 98 -25.39 -32.04 -8.65
CA LEU A 98 -24.22 -32.87 -8.50
C LEU A 98 -24.09 -33.04 -6.99
N ILE A 99 -24.48 -34.20 -6.47
CA ILE A 99 -24.29 -34.53 -5.06
C ILE A 99 -22.78 -34.51 -4.91
N GLN A 100 -22.29 -33.39 -4.39
CA GLN A 100 -20.86 -33.26 -4.10
C GLN A 100 -20.56 -34.33 -3.05
N LYS A 101 -19.73 -35.31 -3.42
CA LYS A 101 -19.35 -36.33 -2.48
C LYS A 101 -18.61 -35.68 -1.32
N THR A 102 -19.04 -35.99 -0.11
CA THR A 102 -18.43 -35.45 1.12
C THR A 102 -17.75 -36.58 1.89
N ARG A 103 -16.88 -36.24 2.82
CA ARG A 103 -16.38 -37.07 3.91
C ARG A 103 -16.73 -36.40 5.23
N THR A 104 -16.96 -37.20 6.25
CA THR A 104 -17.22 -36.70 7.60
C THR A 104 -15.90 -36.63 8.38
N GLU A 105 -15.58 -35.49 8.97
CA GLU A 105 -14.52 -35.34 9.97
C GLU A 105 -15.14 -34.90 11.30
N THR A 106 -14.49 -35.26 12.42
CA THR A 106 -15.00 -34.99 13.78
C THR A 106 -13.98 -34.19 14.58
N ASP A 107 -14.46 -33.18 15.31
CA ASP A 107 -13.69 -32.44 16.32
C ASP A 107 -14.47 -32.32 17.64
N LEU A 108 -13.97 -31.49 18.58
CA LEU A 108 -14.64 -31.27 19.90
C LEU A 108 -16.04 -30.65 19.77
N LEU A 109 -16.39 -30.08 18.63
CA LEU A 109 -17.69 -29.47 18.36
C LEU A 109 -18.65 -30.43 17.63
N GLY A 110 -18.19 -31.64 17.30
CA GLY A 110 -18.95 -32.68 16.61
C GLY A 110 -18.58 -32.85 15.15
N ASP A 111 -19.37 -33.66 14.45
CA ASP A 111 -19.16 -34.05 13.05
C ASP A 111 -19.42 -32.91 12.08
N TYR A 112 -18.66 -32.92 10.96
CA TYR A 112 -18.83 -31.96 9.88
C TYR A 112 -18.55 -32.58 8.51
N GLU A 113 -19.37 -32.23 7.51
CA GLU A 113 -19.24 -32.70 6.16
C GLU A 113 -18.30 -31.80 5.34
N ILE A 114 -17.26 -32.40 4.76
CA ILE A 114 -16.24 -31.71 3.98
C ILE A 114 -16.23 -32.30 2.57
N PRO A 115 -16.06 -31.50 1.49
CA PRO A 115 -15.89 -32.04 0.13
C PRO A 115 -14.81 -33.10 0.08
N ILE A 116 -15.08 -34.23 -0.57
CA ILE A 116 -14.21 -35.44 -0.53
C ILE A 116 -12.81 -35.16 -1.08
N ASP A 117 -12.69 -34.25 -2.05
CA ASP A 117 -11.45 -33.85 -2.73
C ASP A 117 -10.74 -32.65 -2.09
N ALA A 118 -11.32 -32.05 -1.04
CA ALA A 118 -10.71 -30.94 -0.34
C ALA A 118 -9.50 -31.41 0.46
N LEU A 119 -8.34 -30.77 0.25
CA LEU A 119 -7.14 -31.04 1.05
C LEU A 119 -7.20 -30.41 2.45
N TYR A 120 -8.07 -29.43 2.67
CA TYR A 120 -8.33 -28.88 4.00
C TYR A 120 -9.24 -29.83 4.81
N GLY A 121 -9.24 -29.65 6.13
CA GLY A 121 -10.03 -30.43 7.06
C GLY A 121 -11.11 -29.62 7.77
N ILE A 122 -11.60 -30.18 8.88
CA ILE A 122 -12.75 -29.67 9.66
C ILE A 122 -12.51 -28.27 10.22
N ALA A 123 -11.30 -27.95 10.73
CA ALA A 123 -11.00 -26.63 11.29
C ALA A 123 -11.09 -25.53 10.23
N THR A 124 -10.59 -25.82 9.02
CA THR A 124 -10.69 -24.93 7.88
C THR A 124 -12.12 -24.77 7.41
N GLN A 125 -12.92 -25.85 7.32
CA GLN A 125 -14.32 -25.76 6.91
C GLN A 125 -15.13 -24.88 7.87
N ARG A 126 -14.96 -25.05 9.18
CA ARG A 126 -15.60 -24.17 10.18
C ARG A 126 -15.19 -22.71 10.01
N ALA A 127 -13.93 -22.45 9.67
CA ALA A 127 -13.45 -21.08 9.45
C ALA A 127 -14.08 -20.44 8.18
N ILE A 128 -14.28 -21.21 7.13
CA ILE A 128 -14.95 -20.77 5.90
C ILE A 128 -16.38 -20.30 6.22
N ASP A 129 -17.08 -21.08 7.05
CA ASP A 129 -18.47 -20.78 7.42
C ASP A 129 -18.59 -19.64 8.42
N ASN A 130 -17.61 -19.52 9.35
CA ASN A 130 -17.61 -18.48 10.39
C ASN A 130 -17.17 -17.10 9.87
N TYR A 131 -16.32 -17.02 8.85
CA TYR A 131 -15.67 -15.77 8.44
C TYR A 131 -15.86 -15.43 6.95
N PRO A 132 -17.10 -15.36 6.42
CA PRO A 132 -17.33 -14.85 5.06
C PRO A 132 -17.30 -13.32 5.03
N ILE A 133 -16.14 -12.68 5.25
CA ILE A 133 -16.04 -11.25 5.55
C ILE A 133 -15.69 -10.42 4.32
N THR A 134 -14.54 -10.65 3.71
CA THR A 134 -14.05 -9.84 2.57
C THR A 134 -14.28 -10.50 1.22
N GLY A 135 -14.39 -11.82 1.18
CA GLY A 135 -14.33 -12.62 -0.04
C GLY A 135 -12.90 -12.78 -0.59
N ILE A 136 -11.91 -12.08 -0.04
CA ILE A 136 -10.49 -12.22 -0.40
C ILE A 136 -9.91 -13.36 0.43
N LYS A 137 -9.58 -14.44 -0.27
CA LYS A 137 -9.11 -15.67 0.36
C LYS A 137 -7.59 -15.71 0.41
N LEU A 138 -7.05 -16.58 1.26
CA LEU A 138 -5.60 -16.74 1.46
C LEU A 138 -4.88 -17.05 0.14
N ASN A 139 -5.49 -17.81 -0.77
CA ASN A 139 -4.93 -18.16 -2.07
C ASN A 139 -4.78 -16.97 -3.04
N HIS A 140 -5.32 -15.80 -2.70
CA HIS A 140 -5.02 -14.55 -3.40
C HIS A 140 -3.55 -14.11 -3.21
N PHE A 141 -2.90 -14.57 -2.14
CA PHE A 141 -1.52 -14.23 -1.79
C PHE A 141 -0.61 -15.49 -1.79
N PRO A 142 -0.13 -15.95 -2.95
CA PRO A 142 0.69 -17.17 -3.05
C PRO A 142 1.94 -17.14 -2.18
N GLU A 143 2.55 -15.97 -1.99
CA GLU A 143 3.74 -15.79 -1.16
C GLU A 143 3.45 -16.09 0.31
N PHE A 144 2.22 -15.88 0.78
CA PHE A 144 1.84 -16.23 2.15
C PHE A 144 1.72 -17.75 2.31
N ILE A 145 1.17 -18.44 1.33
CA ILE A 145 1.12 -19.93 1.34
C ILE A 145 2.54 -20.51 1.33
N ARG A 146 3.42 -19.98 0.46
CA ARG A 146 4.83 -20.37 0.45
C ARG A 146 5.51 -20.12 1.79
N ALA A 147 5.24 -18.99 2.42
CA ALA A 147 5.80 -18.66 3.73
C ALA A 147 5.32 -19.61 4.83
N LEU A 148 4.03 -19.99 4.82
CA LEU A 148 3.50 -21.04 5.71
C LEU A 148 4.22 -22.37 5.46
N ALA A 149 4.36 -22.78 4.21
CA ALA A 149 5.06 -24.03 3.86
C ALA A 149 6.53 -24.01 4.27
N TYR A 150 7.26 -22.92 4.08
CA TYR A 150 8.64 -22.76 4.59
C TYR A 150 8.72 -22.89 6.11
N THR A 151 7.82 -22.26 6.84
CA THR A 151 7.77 -22.32 8.31
C THR A 151 7.49 -23.75 8.79
N LYS A 152 6.51 -24.44 8.19
CA LYS A 152 6.17 -25.83 8.53
C LYS A 152 7.28 -26.80 8.15
N LYS A 153 7.93 -26.62 7.02
CA LYS A 153 9.10 -27.43 6.63
C LYS A 153 10.28 -27.22 7.58
N ALA A 154 10.54 -25.97 8.00
CA ALA A 154 11.60 -25.68 8.98
C ALA A 154 11.32 -26.36 10.32
N ALA A 155 10.07 -26.33 10.78
CA ALA A 155 9.64 -27.01 11.99
C ALA A 155 9.80 -28.55 11.89
N ALA A 156 9.41 -29.16 10.76
CA ALA A 156 9.58 -30.58 10.53
C ALA A 156 11.06 -31.00 10.51
N ILE A 157 11.93 -30.21 9.87
CA ILE A 157 13.38 -30.42 9.89
C ILE A 157 13.94 -30.36 11.32
N ALA A 158 13.49 -29.38 12.11
CA ALA A 158 13.92 -29.25 13.51
C ALA A 158 13.45 -30.43 14.35
N ASN A 159 12.17 -30.80 14.27
CA ASN A 159 11.60 -31.92 15.01
C ASN A 159 12.27 -33.25 14.67
N PHE A 160 12.58 -33.49 13.39
CA PHE A 160 13.33 -34.68 12.98
C PHE A 160 14.75 -34.70 13.56
N ARG A 161 15.49 -33.61 13.49
CA ARG A 161 16.84 -33.51 14.05
C ARG A 161 16.89 -33.72 15.57
N LEU A 162 15.81 -33.32 16.23
CA LEU A 162 15.65 -33.48 17.68
C LEU A 162 15.07 -34.86 18.08
N GLY A 163 14.81 -35.75 17.10
CA GLY A 163 14.27 -37.08 17.33
C GLY A 163 12.81 -37.11 17.77
N LEU A 164 12.02 -36.06 17.48
CA LEU A 164 10.62 -35.95 17.89
C LEU A 164 9.63 -36.53 16.87
N ILE A 165 10.04 -36.66 15.61
CA ILE A 165 9.31 -37.35 14.54
C ILE A 165 10.24 -38.30 13.80
N ASP A 166 9.68 -39.35 13.21
CA ASP A 166 10.45 -40.32 12.42
C ASP A 166 10.79 -39.78 11.01
N GLU A 167 11.68 -40.52 10.30
CA GLU A 167 12.16 -40.10 8.98
C GLU A 167 11.03 -40.10 7.93
N ASN A 168 10.08 -41.03 7.97
CA ASN A 168 9.01 -41.12 6.98
C ASN A 168 8.06 -39.93 7.13
N VAL A 169 7.66 -39.57 8.35
CA VAL A 169 6.84 -38.39 8.66
C VAL A 169 7.56 -37.12 8.22
N HIS A 170 8.85 -36.98 8.56
CA HIS A 170 9.66 -35.82 8.14
C HIS A 170 9.71 -35.70 6.61
N ARG A 171 9.99 -36.77 5.89
CA ARG A 171 10.08 -36.78 4.42
C ARG A 171 8.74 -36.42 3.78
N ALA A 172 7.64 -36.97 4.30
CA ALA A 172 6.30 -36.72 3.78
C ALA A 172 5.87 -35.24 3.99
N ILE A 173 6.10 -34.69 5.18
CA ILE A 173 5.83 -33.26 5.44
C ILE A 173 6.72 -32.38 4.57
N SER A 174 8.00 -32.71 4.42
CA SER A 174 8.92 -31.94 3.58
C SER A 174 8.49 -31.93 2.11
N TYR A 175 8.06 -33.09 1.58
CA TYR A 175 7.51 -33.20 0.22
C TYR A 175 6.26 -32.32 0.04
N ALA A 176 5.29 -32.44 0.95
CA ALA A 176 4.07 -31.64 0.90
C ALA A 176 4.36 -30.11 0.93
N CYS A 177 5.32 -29.69 1.76
CA CYS A 177 5.75 -28.29 1.81
C CYS A 177 6.47 -27.87 0.52
N GLU A 178 7.31 -28.73 -0.06
CA GLU A 178 7.99 -28.44 -1.34
C GLU A 178 7.00 -28.27 -2.48
N ASP A 179 5.96 -29.08 -2.55
CA ASP A 179 4.88 -28.93 -3.52
C ASP A 179 4.24 -27.52 -3.42
N LEU A 180 3.88 -27.08 -2.21
CA LEU A 180 3.31 -25.76 -1.97
C LEU A 180 4.29 -24.59 -2.24
N ILE A 181 5.60 -24.80 -2.12
CA ILE A 181 6.61 -23.78 -2.40
C ILE A 181 6.83 -23.63 -3.90
N ILE A 182 6.88 -24.72 -4.64
CA ILE A 182 7.26 -24.74 -6.06
C ILE A 182 6.04 -24.57 -6.97
N SER A 183 4.93 -25.27 -6.65
CA SER A 183 3.71 -25.30 -7.44
C SER A 183 2.60 -24.46 -6.79
N ASN A 184 1.77 -23.83 -7.63
CA ASN A 184 0.55 -23.15 -7.17
C ASN A 184 -0.70 -24.04 -7.29
N GLU A 185 -0.58 -25.27 -7.74
CA GLU A 185 -1.72 -26.14 -8.05
C GLU A 185 -2.60 -26.39 -6.81
N ASN A 186 -1.99 -26.67 -5.67
CA ASN A 186 -2.68 -26.94 -4.41
C ASN A 186 -3.01 -25.68 -3.61
N HIS A 187 -2.58 -24.50 -4.05
CA HIS A 187 -2.97 -23.22 -3.43
C HIS A 187 -4.49 -22.98 -3.48
N LYS A 188 -5.21 -23.55 -4.44
CA LYS A 188 -6.67 -23.50 -4.55
C LYS A 188 -7.43 -23.98 -3.32
N HIS A 189 -6.79 -24.79 -2.46
CA HIS A 189 -7.39 -25.31 -1.22
C HIS A 189 -7.26 -24.34 -0.03
N PHE A 190 -6.46 -23.28 -0.13
CA PHE A 190 -6.32 -22.24 0.90
C PHE A 190 -7.41 -21.19 0.75
N ILE A 191 -8.62 -21.50 1.21
CA ILE A 191 -9.84 -20.71 0.94
C ILE A 191 -10.43 -20.02 2.16
N VAL A 192 -9.73 -19.96 3.29
CA VAL A 192 -10.11 -19.10 4.42
C VAL A 192 -10.00 -17.62 4.04
N ASP A 193 -10.91 -16.80 4.56
CA ASP A 193 -10.87 -15.34 4.35
C ASP A 193 -9.66 -14.72 5.06
N MET A 194 -9.10 -13.67 4.49
CA MET A 194 -7.95 -12.96 5.08
C MET A 194 -8.30 -12.27 6.39
N ILE A 195 -9.56 -11.84 6.58
CA ILE A 195 -10.06 -11.26 7.83
C ILE A 195 -10.77 -12.34 8.64
N GLN A 196 -10.13 -12.74 9.72
CA GLN A 196 -10.57 -13.85 10.57
C GLN A 196 -10.27 -13.57 12.05
N GLY A 197 -11.10 -14.07 12.95
CA GLY A 197 -10.83 -14.08 14.39
C GLY A 197 -9.81 -15.15 14.78
N GLY A 198 -9.25 -15.05 15.99
CA GLY A 198 -8.37 -16.07 16.56
C GLY A 198 -6.89 -15.91 16.20
N ALA A 199 -6.40 -14.70 15.94
CA ALA A 199 -4.98 -14.39 15.71
C ALA A 199 -4.32 -15.23 14.59
N GLY A 200 -5.11 -15.63 13.56
CA GLY A 200 -4.60 -16.43 12.45
C GLY A 200 -4.70 -17.95 12.64
N THR A 201 -5.42 -18.43 13.66
CA THR A 201 -5.58 -19.88 13.91
C THR A 201 -6.18 -20.61 12.70
N SER A 202 -7.17 -20.02 12.04
CA SER A 202 -7.78 -20.63 10.85
C SER A 202 -6.79 -20.79 9.69
N THR A 203 -5.91 -19.81 9.48
CA THR A 203 -4.83 -19.89 8.49
C THR A 203 -3.78 -20.94 8.87
N ASN A 204 -3.36 -20.99 10.14
CA ASN A 204 -2.40 -21.97 10.62
C ASN A 204 -2.96 -23.39 10.49
N MET A 205 -4.23 -23.61 10.87
CA MET A 205 -4.88 -24.92 10.74
C MET A 205 -5.10 -25.31 9.29
N ALA A 206 -5.47 -24.39 8.40
CA ALA A 206 -5.54 -24.66 6.97
C ALA A 206 -4.20 -25.19 6.43
N ALA A 207 -3.09 -24.57 6.80
CA ALA A 207 -1.77 -25.05 6.42
C ALA A 207 -1.48 -26.43 7.00
N ASN A 208 -1.79 -26.65 8.28
CA ASN A 208 -1.56 -27.94 8.95
C ASN A 208 -2.36 -29.08 8.28
N GLU A 209 -3.65 -28.85 8.04
CA GLU A 209 -4.56 -29.85 7.45
C GLU A 209 -4.17 -30.18 5.99
N ILE A 210 -3.90 -29.16 5.17
CA ILE A 210 -3.51 -29.33 3.77
C ILE A 210 -2.17 -30.06 3.68
N ILE A 211 -1.18 -29.66 4.46
CA ILE A 211 0.14 -30.33 4.49
C ILE A 211 0.01 -31.77 4.98
N ALA A 212 -0.79 -32.02 6.04
CA ALA A 212 -1.01 -33.37 6.53
C ALA A 212 -1.69 -34.25 5.48
N ASN A 213 -2.72 -33.79 4.79
CA ASN A 213 -3.40 -34.56 3.74
C ASN A 213 -2.49 -34.81 2.53
N LEU A 214 -1.70 -33.84 2.07
CA LEU A 214 -0.68 -34.09 1.04
C LEU A 214 0.35 -35.12 1.48
N ALA A 215 0.84 -35.03 2.72
CA ALA A 215 1.81 -35.95 3.28
C ALA A 215 1.23 -37.37 3.42
N ASN A 216 -0.03 -37.53 3.88
CA ASN A 216 -0.71 -38.81 3.94
C ASN A 216 -0.86 -39.43 2.55
N THR A 217 -1.26 -38.64 1.55
CA THR A 217 -1.37 -39.13 0.15
C THR A 217 0.00 -39.59 -0.38
N PHE A 218 1.07 -38.85 -0.07
CA PHE A 218 2.43 -39.26 -0.43
C PHE A 218 2.85 -40.60 0.17
N LEU A 219 2.38 -40.92 1.39
CA LEU A 219 2.62 -42.20 2.06
C LEU A 219 1.63 -43.29 1.67
N GLY A 220 0.70 -43.05 0.73
CA GLY A 220 -0.30 -44.02 0.27
C GLY A 220 -1.59 -44.05 1.11
N GLY A 221 -1.78 -43.10 2.02
CA GLY A 221 -3.02 -42.93 2.79
C GLY A 221 -4.09 -42.14 2.04
N SER A 222 -5.27 -42.04 2.63
CA SER A 222 -6.41 -41.29 2.08
C SER A 222 -6.54 -39.89 2.68
N ILE A 223 -7.12 -38.97 1.93
CA ILE A 223 -7.40 -37.63 2.40
C ILE A 223 -8.41 -37.67 3.57
N GLY A 224 -8.12 -36.98 4.66
CA GLY A 224 -8.99 -36.85 5.84
C GLY A 224 -8.85 -37.98 6.87
N THR A 225 -8.05 -39.01 6.62
CA THR A 225 -7.86 -40.11 7.59
C THR A 225 -6.76 -39.83 8.61
N TYR A 226 -5.75 -39.05 8.19
CA TYR A 226 -4.57 -38.67 9.02
C TYR A 226 -3.84 -39.89 9.65
N ASP A 227 -3.85 -41.03 8.97
CA ASP A 227 -3.30 -42.33 9.47
C ASP A 227 -1.78 -42.24 9.72
N TYR A 228 -1.04 -41.51 8.89
CA TYR A 228 0.42 -41.42 8.96
C TYR A 228 0.90 -40.06 9.47
N VAL A 229 0.23 -38.98 9.03
CA VAL A 229 0.62 -37.59 9.40
C VAL A 229 -0.60 -36.85 9.91
N ASN A 230 -0.56 -36.48 11.19
CA ASN A 230 -1.62 -35.70 11.85
C ASN A 230 -1.32 -34.19 11.80
N PRO A 231 -2.31 -33.31 11.55
CA PRO A 231 -2.14 -31.87 11.52
C PRO A 231 -1.56 -31.27 12.81
N ASN A 232 -2.02 -31.75 13.97
CA ASN A 232 -1.63 -31.21 15.27
C ASN A 232 -0.38 -31.91 15.84
N ASP A 233 -0.35 -33.24 15.80
CA ASP A 233 0.69 -34.02 16.48
C ASP A 233 2.02 -34.05 15.68
N HIS A 234 1.97 -33.86 14.35
CA HIS A 234 3.14 -33.88 13.50
C HIS A 234 3.44 -32.55 12.84
N VAL A 235 2.51 -31.96 12.05
CA VAL A 235 2.76 -30.73 11.28
C VAL A 235 2.91 -29.52 12.21
N ASN A 236 2.12 -29.47 13.29
CA ASN A 236 2.14 -28.38 14.27
C ASN A 236 2.99 -28.68 15.52
N LEU A 237 3.72 -29.79 15.56
CA LEU A 237 4.53 -30.20 16.72
C LEU A 237 5.53 -29.10 17.11
N CYS A 238 5.63 -28.81 18.41
CA CYS A 238 6.45 -27.73 19.01
C CYS A 238 6.06 -26.32 18.59
N GLN A 239 4.87 -26.11 18.05
CA GLN A 239 4.38 -24.81 17.59
C GLN A 239 3.05 -24.45 18.24
N SER A 240 2.75 -23.17 18.24
CA SER A 240 1.42 -22.59 18.38
C SER A 240 1.11 -21.76 17.13
N THR A 241 -0.16 -21.42 16.89
CA THR A 241 -0.50 -20.36 15.94
C THR A 241 0.26 -19.09 16.29
N ASN A 242 0.40 -18.80 17.58
CA ASN A 242 0.94 -17.54 18.09
C ASN A 242 2.44 -17.32 17.80
N ASP A 243 3.15 -18.34 17.34
CA ASP A 243 4.53 -18.25 16.88
C ASP A 243 4.68 -18.57 15.39
N ALA A 244 4.00 -19.59 14.89
CA ALA A 244 4.08 -20.03 13.50
C ALA A 244 3.42 -19.04 12.53
N TYR A 245 2.26 -18.45 12.89
CA TYR A 245 1.56 -17.49 12.05
C TYR A 245 2.36 -16.18 11.86
N PRO A 246 2.78 -15.45 12.93
CA PRO A 246 3.56 -14.22 12.75
C PRO A 246 4.92 -14.48 12.07
N THR A 247 5.56 -15.62 12.30
CA THR A 247 6.78 -16.01 11.59
C THR A 247 6.51 -16.13 10.09
N SER A 248 5.43 -16.83 9.71
CA SER A 248 5.03 -16.98 8.30
C SER A 248 4.60 -15.65 7.69
N ALA A 249 3.90 -14.82 8.43
CA ALA A 249 3.48 -13.49 7.99
C ALA A 249 4.69 -12.56 7.72
N LYS A 250 5.68 -12.56 8.60
CA LYS A 250 6.94 -11.81 8.41
C LYS A 250 7.68 -12.30 7.16
N LEU A 251 7.77 -13.61 6.96
CA LEU A 251 8.34 -14.18 5.74
C LEU A 251 7.54 -13.81 4.50
N ALA A 252 6.20 -13.88 4.56
CA ALA A 252 5.33 -13.51 3.44
C ALA A 252 5.53 -12.06 3.00
N VAL A 253 5.54 -11.11 3.94
CA VAL A 253 5.86 -9.71 3.67
C VAL A 253 7.27 -9.58 3.08
N GLY A 254 8.24 -10.32 3.62
CA GLY A 254 9.61 -10.37 3.12
C GLY A 254 9.73 -10.88 1.70
N LEU A 255 8.98 -11.91 1.30
CA LEU A 255 8.94 -12.42 -0.07
C LEU A 255 8.19 -11.47 -1.02
N HIS A 256 7.08 -10.93 -0.56
CA HIS A 256 6.18 -10.12 -1.38
C HIS A 256 6.74 -8.71 -1.70
N HIS A 257 7.52 -8.12 -0.77
CA HIS A 257 8.08 -6.77 -0.96
C HIS A 257 9.06 -6.67 -2.14
N GLU A 258 9.67 -7.77 -2.59
CA GLU A 258 10.62 -7.79 -3.71
C GLU A 258 9.99 -7.29 -5.02
N LYS A 259 8.71 -7.57 -5.24
CA LYS A 259 7.95 -7.05 -6.37
C LYS A 259 7.88 -5.52 -6.33
N LEU A 260 7.62 -4.95 -5.15
CA LEU A 260 7.59 -3.50 -4.95
C LEU A 260 8.98 -2.88 -5.16
N VAL A 261 10.03 -3.48 -4.59
CA VAL A 261 11.42 -3.04 -4.77
C VAL A 261 11.80 -2.98 -6.24
N LYS A 262 11.43 -4.00 -7.01
CA LYS A 262 11.66 -4.04 -8.47
C LYS A 262 10.99 -2.86 -9.18
N GLU A 263 9.71 -2.62 -8.92
CA GLU A 263 8.97 -1.55 -9.61
C GLU A 263 9.44 -0.15 -9.16
N LEU A 264 9.84 0.03 -7.89
CA LEU A 264 10.46 1.27 -7.42
C LEU A 264 11.79 1.55 -8.15
N LYS A 265 12.67 0.56 -8.29
CA LYS A 265 13.93 0.70 -9.05
C LYS A 265 13.68 1.09 -10.50
N LEU A 266 12.71 0.44 -11.15
CA LEU A 266 12.33 0.76 -12.52
C LEU A 266 11.75 2.18 -12.64
N LEU A 267 10.91 2.62 -11.71
CA LEU A 267 10.37 3.99 -11.69
C LEU A 267 11.48 5.03 -11.51
N ILE A 268 12.40 4.80 -10.55
CA ILE A 268 13.56 5.67 -10.32
C ILE A 268 14.37 5.84 -11.61
N ASN A 269 14.65 4.72 -12.29
CA ASN A 269 15.37 4.75 -13.56
C ASN A 269 14.64 5.56 -14.65
N SER A 270 13.33 5.35 -14.82
CA SER A 270 12.53 6.12 -15.79
C SER A 270 12.53 7.62 -15.48
N LEU A 271 12.42 8.00 -14.20
CA LEU A 271 12.49 9.40 -13.77
C LEU A 271 13.88 10.00 -14.05
N ARG A 272 14.96 9.24 -13.85
CA ARG A 272 16.33 9.66 -14.19
C ARG A 272 16.51 9.86 -15.68
N LEU A 273 16.02 8.95 -16.52
CA LEU A 273 16.05 9.08 -17.98
C LEU A 273 15.31 10.32 -18.45
N LYS A 274 14.14 10.63 -17.87
CA LYS A 274 13.44 11.89 -18.14
C LYS A 274 14.20 13.11 -17.61
N GLY A 275 14.91 12.97 -16.50
CA GLY A 275 15.81 14.00 -16.00
C GLY A 275 16.96 14.33 -16.96
N GLU A 276 17.48 13.33 -17.66
CA GLU A 276 18.50 13.51 -18.71
C GLU A 276 17.88 14.11 -19.99
N GLU A 277 16.75 13.58 -20.45
CA GLU A 277 16.04 14.07 -21.63
C GLU A 277 15.72 15.57 -21.50
N PHE A 278 15.30 16.02 -20.34
CA PHE A 278 14.87 17.39 -20.09
C PHE A 278 15.94 18.29 -19.44
N HIS A 279 17.20 17.90 -19.44
CA HIS A 279 18.24 18.57 -18.64
C HIS A 279 18.53 20.02 -19.09
N THR A 280 18.28 20.37 -20.36
CA THR A 280 18.45 21.71 -20.91
C THR A 280 17.15 22.53 -20.98
N ILE A 281 16.00 21.92 -20.71
CA ILE A 281 14.72 22.59 -20.83
C ILE A 281 14.52 23.49 -19.62
N ILE A 282 14.65 24.81 -19.82
CA ILE A 282 14.46 25.80 -18.77
C ILE A 282 12.97 25.96 -18.45
N LYS A 283 12.66 26.09 -17.17
CA LYS A 283 11.31 26.38 -16.67
C LYS A 283 11.35 27.31 -15.47
N MET A 284 10.20 27.89 -15.13
CA MET A 284 10.05 28.63 -13.88
C MET A 284 9.78 27.65 -12.73
N GLY A 285 10.66 27.66 -11.71
CA GLY A 285 10.40 27.01 -10.43
C GLY A 285 9.35 27.78 -9.64
N ARG A 286 8.52 27.07 -8.88
CA ARG A 286 7.45 27.69 -8.08
C ARG A 286 7.54 27.28 -6.61
N THR A 287 7.29 28.24 -5.73
CA THR A 287 7.11 28.03 -4.30
C THR A 287 5.77 28.63 -3.89
N GLN A 288 4.95 27.89 -3.11
CA GLN A 288 3.61 28.34 -2.72
C GLN A 288 2.71 28.71 -3.94
N MET A 289 2.90 28.00 -5.06
CA MET A 289 2.23 28.26 -6.34
C MET A 289 2.57 29.62 -7.00
N GLN A 290 3.56 30.35 -6.49
CA GLN A 290 4.05 31.59 -7.06
C GLN A 290 5.39 31.37 -7.76
N ASP A 291 5.68 32.19 -8.78
CA ASP A 291 6.97 32.19 -9.46
C ASP A 291 8.10 32.41 -8.46
N ALA A 292 9.14 31.59 -8.57
CA ALA A 292 10.32 31.70 -7.71
C ALA A 292 11.55 32.05 -8.58
N VAL A 293 12.32 31.06 -8.96
CA VAL A 293 13.55 31.22 -9.76
C VAL A 293 13.58 30.18 -10.87
N PRO A 294 14.31 30.43 -11.95
CA PRO A 294 14.50 29.46 -13.02
C PRO A 294 15.18 28.18 -12.53
N MET A 295 14.77 27.07 -13.11
CA MET A 295 15.38 25.74 -12.99
C MET A 295 15.24 25.00 -14.31
N THR A 296 15.83 23.81 -14.45
CA THR A 296 15.50 22.94 -15.59
C THR A 296 14.43 21.91 -15.23
N LEU A 297 13.62 21.52 -16.21
CA LEU A 297 12.65 20.44 -16.05
C LEU A 297 13.37 19.13 -15.67
N GLY A 298 14.59 18.92 -16.20
CA GLY A 298 15.43 17.78 -15.82
C GLY A 298 15.82 17.76 -14.34
N GLN A 299 16.09 18.93 -13.72
CA GLN A 299 16.33 19.02 -12.28
C GLN A 299 15.09 18.59 -11.48
N GLU A 300 13.89 18.92 -11.93
CA GLU A 300 12.63 18.52 -11.27
C GLU A 300 12.43 17.00 -11.32
N PHE A 301 12.58 16.36 -12.49
CA PHE A 301 12.48 14.91 -12.62
C PHE A 301 13.56 14.16 -11.83
N ASN A 302 14.79 14.67 -11.79
CA ASN A 302 15.84 14.12 -10.96
C ASN A 302 15.52 14.24 -9.45
N ALA A 303 14.87 15.32 -9.02
CA ALA A 303 14.41 15.47 -7.64
C ALA A 303 13.30 14.46 -7.29
N PHE A 304 12.39 14.17 -8.21
CA PHE A 304 11.40 13.10 -8.05
C PHE A 304 12.07 11.75 -7.85
N ALA A 305 13.05 11.41 -8.69
CA ALA A 305 13.81 10.17 -8.57
C ALA A 305 14.52 10.06 -7.20
N SER A 306 15.25 11.09 -6.80
CA SER A 306 15.98 11.12 -5.51
C SER A 306 15.05 10.96 -4.30
N SER A 307 13.85 11.52 -4.40
CA SER A 307 12.84 11.39 -3.34
C SER A 307 12.41 9.95 -3.11
N ILE A 308 12.17 9.19 -4.19
CA ILE A 308 11.77 7.77 -4.11
C ILE A 308 12.97 6.88 -3.74
N GLU A 309 14.16 7.15 -4.27
CA GLU A 309 15.39 6.41 -3.99
C GLU A 309 15.73 6.39 -2.49
N SER A 310 15.61 7.53 -1.82
CA SER A 310 15.77 7.63 -0.37
C SER A 310 14.82 6.69 0.40
N ASP A 311 13.58 6.52 -0.05
CA ASP A 311 12.62 5.66 0.65
C ASP A 311 12.79 4.18 0.29
N LEU A 312 13.30 3.85 -0.88
CA LEU A 312 13.69 2.49 -1.22
C LEU A 312 14.77 1.95 -0.26
N GLU A 313 15.76 2.78 0.09
CA GLU A 313 16.79 2.43 1.08
C GLU A 313 16.15 2.11 2.46
N TYR A 314 15.22 2.96 2.92
CA TYR A 314 14.51 2.72 4.19
C TYR A 314 13.65 1.46 4.15
N LEU A 315 13.00 1.18 3.01
CA LEU A 315 12.19 -0.04 2.84
C LEU A 315 13.07 -1.29 2.99
N GLN A 316 14.17 -1.37 2.26
CA GLN A 316 15.09 -2.51 2.32
C GLN A 316 15.71 -2.67 3.71
N ARG A 317 16.03 -1.56 4.38
CA ARG A 317 16.55 -1.57 5.74
C ARG A 317 15.52 -2.08 6.75
N SER A 318 14.26 -1.63 6.67
CA SER A 318 13.18 -2.08 7.57
C SER A 318 12.95 -3.59 7.49
N VAL A 319 13.04 -4.16 6.28
CA VAL A 319 12.94 -5.61 6.08
C VAL A 319 14.13 -6.33 6.71
N ARG A 320 15.35 -5.94 6.35
CA ARG A 320 16.57 -6.64 6.79
C ARG A 320 16.79 -6.59 8.29
N GLU A 321 16.51 -5.45 8.93
CA GLU A 321 16.87 -5.22 10.34
C GLU A 321 15.77 -5.63 11.31
N HIS A 322 14.49 -5.61 10.90
CA HIS A 322 13.37 -5.77 11.84
C HIS A 322 12.41 -6.92 11.50
N LEU A 323 12.22 -7.25 10.21
CA LEU A 323 11.16 -8.18 9.84
C LEU A 323 11.49 -9.64 10.18
N PHE A 324 12.76 -10.04 10.17
CA PHE A 324 13.19 -11.43 10.34
C PHE A 324 13.60 -11.81 11.78
N GLU A 325 13.25 -11.00 12.75
CA GLU A 325 13.25 -11.39 14.16
C GLU A 325 11.92 -12.06 14.49
N VAL A 326 11.97 -13.33 14.92
CA VAL A 326 10.78 -14.19 15.04
C VAL A 326 10.75 -14.92 16.37
N ASN A 327 9.54 -15.28 16.81
CA ASN A 327 9.28 -15.98 18.07
C ASN A 327 9.00 -17.49 17.88
N LEU A 328 9.37 -18.09 16.73
CA LEU A 328 9.08 -19.51 16.43
C LEU A 328 9.70 -20.43 17.50
N GLY A 329 8.85 -21.25 18.12
CA GLY A 329 9.18 -22.05 19.29
C GLY A 329 8.84 -21.41 20.63
N GLY A 330 8.36 -20.16 20.64
CA GLY A 330 7.81 -19.51 21.84
C GLY A 330 6.49 -20.11 22.30
N THR A 331 5.82 -20.79 21.39
CA THR A 331 4.51 -21.44 21.56
C THR A 331 3.42 -20.47 21.99
N ALA A 332 2.60 -20.81 22.99
CA ALA A 332 1.37 -20.09 23.32
C ALA A 332 1.56 -18.60 23.67
N ILE A 333 2.55 -18.29 24.52
CA ILE A 333 2.80 -16.97 25.08
C ILE A 333 4.30 -16.62 25.21
N GLY A 334 5.17 -17.31 24.48
CA GLY A 334 6.61 -17.08 24.53
C GLY A 334 7.38 -17.83 25.61
N THR A 335 6.73 -18.68 26.38
CA THR A 335 7.38 -19.51 27.43
C THR A 335 7.92 -20.85 26.92
N SER A 336 7.74 -21.14 25.63
CA SER A 336 8.17 -22.37 24.98
C SER A 336 7.59 -23.65 25.58
N ILE A 337 6.41 -23.56 26.23
CA ILE A 337 5.73 -24.72 26.78
C ILE A 337 5.40 -25.70 25.64
N THR A 338 5.61 -26.98 25.87
CA THR A 338 5.45 -28.09 24.88
C THR A 338 6.48 -28.13 23.75
N ALA A 339 7.39 -27.17 23.64
CA ALA A 339 8.47 -27.21 22.67
C ALA A 339 9.78 -27.80 23.28
N HIS A 340 10.54 -28.50 22.45
CA HIS A 340 11.89 -28.89 22.85
C HIS A 340 12.80 -27.64 22.98
N LYS A 341 13.67 -27.58 23.95
CA LYS A 341 14.53 -26.42 24.26
C LYS A 341 15.36 -25.89 23.09
N ASP A 342 15.75 -26.77 22.16
CA ASP A 342 16.54 -26.41 20.98
C ASP A 342 15.71 -26.24 19.71
N PHE A 343 14.37 -26.35 19.80
CA PHE A 343 13.48 -26.32 18.63
C PHE A 343 13.57 -24.98 17.88
N SER A 344 13.50 -23.84 18.58
CA SER A 344 13.60 -22.51 17.97
C SER A 344 14.91 -22.39 17.17
N LYS A 345 16.03 -22.70 17.80
CA LYS A 345 17.36 -22.62 17.17
C LYS A 345 17.47 -23.45 15.90
N GLU A 346 17.02 -24.70 15.92
CA GLU A 346 17.10 -25.59 14.75
C GLU A 346 16.10 -25.20 13.65
N SER A 347 14.89 -24.75 14.00
CA SER A 347 13.91 -24.29 13.01
C SER A 347 14.35 -22.99 12.33
N ILE A 348 14.89 -22.01 13.07
CA ILE A 348 15.42 -20.76 12.49
C ILE A 348 16.65 -21.02 11.63
N LYS A 349 17.53 -21.95 12.02
CA LYS A 349 18.65 -22.39 11.19
C LYS A 349 18.18 -23.03 9.88
N ALA A 350 17.09 -23.81 9.93
CA ALA A 350 16.48 -24.38 8.72
C ALA A 350 15.85 -23.28 7.84
N LEU A 351 15.09 -22.33 8.40
CA LEU A 351 14.57 -21.18 7.68
C LEU A 351 15.67 -20.38 6.98
N LYS A 352 16.74 -20.01 7.70
CA LYS A 352 17.91 -19.32 7.11
C LYS A 352 18.46 -20.06 5.90
N ARG A 353 18.63 -21.38 6.03
CA ARG A 353 19.22 -22.19 4.97
C ARG A 353 18.33 -22.28 3.73
N MET A 354 17.01 -22.41 3.93
CA MET A 354 16.06 -22.57 2.83
C MET A 354 15.76 -21.26 2.11
N THR A 355 15.73 -20.15 2.84
CA THR A 355 15.29 -18.85 2.30
C THR A 355 16.44 -17.90 1.99
N ASN A 356 17.65 -18.16 2.52
CA ASN A 356 18.78 -17.25 2.51
C ASN A 356 18.48 -15.87 3.16
N LEU A 357 17.45 -15.79 4.03
CA LEU A 357 17.04 -14.58 4.73
C LEU A 357 17.68 -14.53 6.14
N PRO A 358 17.90 -13.33 6.70
CA PRO A 358 18.62 -13.15 7.96
C PRO A 358 17.74 -13.39 9.20
N PHE A 359 17.01 -14.51 9.22
CA PHE A 359 16.17 -14.86 10.37
C PHE A 359 16.98 -14.95 11.66
N ARG A 360 16.44 -14.50 12.77
CA ARG A 360 16.99 -14.63 14.11
C ARG A 360 15.90 -14.84 15.14
N GLU A 361 16.29 -15.45 16.26
CA GLU A 361 15.41 -15.55 17.41
C GLU A 361 15.14 -14.17 17.99
N ALA A 362 13.92 -13.92 18.44
CA ALA A 362 13.60 -12.75 19.24
C ALA A 362 14.38 -12.78 20.56
N ASN A 363 14.78 -11.62 21.04
CA ASN A 363 15.49 -11.51 22.33
C ASN A 363 14.58 -11.91 23.51
N ASP A 364 13.29 -11.63 23.41
CA ASP A 364 12.26 -12.00 24.38
C ASP A 364 11.03 -12.54 23.61
N PHE A 365 10.79 -13.85 23.75
CA PHE A 365 9.67 -14.50 23.08
C PHE A 365 8.31 -14.07 23.64
N VAL A 366 8.23 -13.64 24.92
CA VAL A 366 6.99 -13.17 25.52
C VAL A 366 6.59 -11.82 24.93
N GLU A 367 7.55 -10.89 24.81
CA GLU A 367 7.34 -9.62 24.12
C GLU A 367 6.95 -9.87 22.66
N ALA A 368 7.71 -10.70 21.94
CA ALA A 368 7.53 -10.96 20.52
C ALA A 368 6.24 -11.70 20.17
N SER A 369 5.56 -12.32 21.15
CA SER A 369 4.25 -12.97 20.97
C SER A 369 3.08 -11.99 20.91
N SER A 370 3.26 -10.76 21.40
CA SER A 370 2.23 -9.70 21.36
C SER A 370 2.64 -8.50 20.50
N SER A 371 3.93 -8.34 20.25
CA SER A 371 4.46 -7.19 19.52
C SER A 371 4.33 -7.34 18.01
N THR A 372 3.69 -6.35 17.39
CA THR A 372 3.59 -6.20 15.93
C THR A 372 4.41 -5.03 15.41
N SER A 373 5.38 -4.55 16.20
CA SER A 373 6.20 -3.35 15.93
C SER A 373 6.94 -3.42 14.58
N ALA A 374 7.44 -4.60 14.18
CA ALA A 374 8.09 -4.80 12.89
C ALA A 374 7.14 -4.53 11.70
N PHE A 375 5.90 -4.99 11.79
CA PHE A 375 4.87 -4.73 10.78
C PHE A 375 4.48 -3.25 10.74
N MET A 376 4.32 -2.61 11.89
CA MET A 376 4.00 -1.19 12.00
C MET A 376 5.12 -0.32 11.40
N LEU A 377 6.38 -0.64 11.69
CA LEU A 377 7.53 0.05 11.09
C LEU A 377 7.54 -0.09 9.57
N PHE A 378 7.38 -1.30 9.06
CA PHE A 378 7.32 -1.57 7.62
C PHE A 378 6.16 -0.80 6.96
N SER A 379 4.96 -0.82 7.55
CA SER A 379 3.80 -0.07 7.10
C SER A 379 4.06 1.44 7.02
N SER A 380 4.73 2.01 8.04
CA SER A 380 5.07 3.44 8.05
C SER A 380 6.00 3.84 6.90
N VAL A 381 6.89 2.95 6.47
CA VAL A 381 7.74 3.18 5.29
C VAL A 381 6.93 3.11 4.00
N LEU A 382 6.00 2.15 3.87
CA LEU A 382 5.07 2.10 2.74
C LEU A 382 4.24 3.38 2.63
N ARG A 383 3.71 3.89 3.75
CA ARG A 383 3.01 5.18 3.81
C ARG A 383 3.89 6.32 3.29
N ARG A 384 5.16 6.40 3.69
CA ARG A 384 6.09 7.43 3.20
C ARG A 384 6.24 7.36 1.69
N ILE A 385 6.45 6.18 1.12
CA ILE A 385 6.54 5.95 -0.33
C ILE A 385 5.25 6.41 -1.01
N ALA A 386 4.09 6.03 -0.47
CA ALA A 386 2.79 6.42 -0.98
C ALA A 386 2.61 7.96 -0.99
N LEU A 387 2.92 8.64 0.10
CA LEU A 387 2.79 10.10 0.21
C LEU A 387 3.70 10.83 -0.79
N LYS A 388 4.95 10.41 -0.95
CA LYS A 388 5.88 11.01 -1.92
C LYS A 388 5.45 10.74 -3.37
N THR A 389 5.02 9.52 -3.67
CA THR A 389 4.51 9.18 -5.01
C THR A 389 3.23 9.97 -5.34
N SER A 390 2.33 10.12 -4.36
CA SER A 390 1.13 10.95 -4.49
C SER A 390 1.48 12.41 -4.78
N LYS A 391 2.49 12.96 -4.09
CA LYS A 391 2.97 14.34 -4.35
C LYS A 391 3.51 14.48 -5.77
N ILE A 392 4.31 13.54 -6.25
CA ILE A 392 4.80 13.55 -7.63
C ILE A 392 3.63 13.53 -8.62
N CYS A 393 2.63 12.68 -8.39
CA CYS A 393 1.43 12.62 -9.24
C CYS A 393 0.65 13.94 -9.23
N ASN A 394 0.55 14.63 -8.10
CA ASN A 394 -0.09 15.94 -8.02
C ASN A 394 0.67 16.98 -8.85
N ASP A 395 2.00 17.00 -8.80
CA ASP A 395 2.81 17.90 -9.61
C ASP A 395 2.65 17.58 -11.10
N LEU A 396 2.71 16.32 -11.51
CA LEU A 396 2.51 15.93 -12.91
C LEU A 396 1.13 16.36 -13.45
N ARG A 397 0.07 16.24 -12.64
CA ARG A 397 -1.28 16.69 -12.99
C ARG A 397 -1.35 18.20 -13.15
N LEU A 398 -0.64 18.93 -12.28
CA LEU A 398 -0.59 20.39 -12.33
C LEU A 398 0.22 20.89 -13.52
N LEU A 399 1.42 20.35 -13.73
CA LEU A 399 2.31 20.70 -14.86
C LEU A 399 1.67 20.41 -16.22
N SER A 400 0.85 19.38 -16.34
CA SER A 400 0.12 19.00 -17.56
C SER A 400 -1.25 19.64 -17.70
N SER A 401 -1.64 20.53 -16.78
CA SER A 401 -2.97 21.16 -16.78
C SER A 401 -3.17 22.07 -17.99
N GLY A 402 -4.38 22.11 -18.52
CA GLY A 402 -4.74 22.96 -19.65
C GLY A 402 -5.37 22.18 -20.78
N PRO A 403 -4.86 22.30 -22.04
CA PRO A 403 -3.60 22.90 -22.51
C PRO A 403 -3.60 24.43 -22.67
N ARG A 404 -4.75 25.12 -22.70
CA ARG A 404 -4.80 26.57 -22.97
C ARG A 404 -4.98 27.42 -21.72
N CYS A 405 -5.62 26.87 -20.68
CA CYS A 405 -5.98 27.58 -19.45
C CYS A 405 -5.29 26.97 -18.20
N GLY A 406 -4.15 26.36 -18.36
CA GLY A 406 -3.35 25.79 -17.30
C GLY A 406 -1.86 25.97 -17.53
N PHE A 407 -1.00 25.24 -16.83
CA PHE A 407 0.45 25.40 -16.92
C PHE A 407 0.99 24.90 -18.24
N ASN A 408 0.50 23.76 -18.73
CA ASN A 408 0.89 23.19 -20.01
C ASN A 408 2.42 23.08 -20.23
N GLU A 409 3.18 22.80 -19.18
CA GLU A 409 4.65 22.65 -19.28
C GLU A 409 5.08 21.29 -19.78
N ILE A 410 4.23 20.26 -19.56
CA ILE A 410 4.45 18.89 -20.02
C ILE A 410 3.17 18.30 -20.62
N ASN A 411 3.32 17.27 -21.45
CA ASN A 411 2.22 16.45 -21.93
C ASN A 411 2.32 15.04 -21.35
N LEU A 412 1.21 14.53 -20.85
CA LEU A 412 1.08 13.13 -20.45
C LEU A 412 0.51 12.30 -21.60
N PRO A 413 0.89 11.01 -21.72
CA PRO A 413 0.31 10.13 -22.73
C PRO A 413 -1.22 10.06 -22.65
N ALA A 414 -1.89 10.17 -23.78
CA ALA A 414 -3.33 10.01 -23.89
C ALA A 414 -3.68 8.52 -23.85
N VAL A 415 -4.22 8.03 -22.75
CA VAL A 415 -4.53 6.60 -22.55
C VAL A 415 -6.02 6.29 -22.64
N ALA A 416 -6.89 7.30 -22.53
CA ALA A 416 -8.34 7.15 -22.64
C ALA A 416 -9.00 8.49 -23.01
N PRO A 417 -10.18 8.48 -23.65
CA PRO A 417 -11.02 9.66 -23.76
C PRO A 417 -11.38 10.22 -22.38
N GLY A 418 -11.22 11.51 -22.17
CA GLY A 418 -11.35 12.13 -20.84
C GLY A 418 -12.77 12.53 -20.45
N SER A 419 -13.75 12.44 -21.39
CA SER A 419 -15.11 12.89 -21.13
C SER A 419 -16.10 12.26 -22.10
N SER A 420 -17.28 11.96 -21.59
CA SER A 420 -18.41 11.49 -22.40
C SER A 420 -19.17 12.64 -23.10
N ILE A 421 -18.93 13.89 -22.71
CA ILE A 421 -19.66 15.08 -23.22
C ILE A 421 -18.75 16.12 -23.85
N MET A 422 -17.43 16.13 -23.56
CA MET A 422 -16.45 17.10 -24.07
C MET A 422 -15.52 16.39 -25.06
N PRO A 423 -15.76 16.50 -26.39
CA PRO A 423 -14.88 15.88 -27.39
C PRO A 423 -13.43 16.43 -27.29
N GLY A 424 -12.45 15.55 -27.36
CA GLY A 424 -11.03 15.91 -27.36
C GLY A 424 -10.43 16.19 -25.98
N LYS A 425 -11.20 16.10 -24.88
CA LYS A 425 -10.65 16.25 -23.53
C LYS A 425 -9.86 15.00 -23.14
N ILE A 426 -8.62 15.19 -22.70
CA ILE A 426 -7.74 14.15 -22.16
C ILE A 426 -7.47 14.48 -20.69
N ASN A 427 -7.68 13.52 -19.80
CA ASN A 427 -7.45 13.68 -18.35
C ASN A 427 -6.19 12.92 -17.92
N PRO A 428 -5.52 13.37 -16.84
CA PRO A 428 -4.34 12.72 -16.27
C PRO A 428 -4.71 11.49 -15.42
N VAL A 429 -5.46 10.53 -15.99
CA VAL A 429 -6.10 9.41 -15.26
C VAL A 429 -5.09 8.45 -14.61
N ILE A 430 -3.87 8.34 -15.15
CA ILE A 430 -2.84 7.48 -14.56
C ILE A 430 -2.29 8.06 -13.26
N PRO A 431 -1.88 9.33 -13.18
CA PRO A 431 -1.59 9.97 -11.88
C PRO A 431 -2.77 9.92 -10.90
N GLU A 432 -4.00 10.05 -11.37
CA GLU A 432 -5.20 9.98 -10.51
C GLU A 432 -5.38 8.62 -9.87
N VAL A 433 -5.26 7.52 -10.63
CA VAL A 433 -5.37 6.17 -10.05
C VAL A 433 -4.22 5.89 -9.08
N MET A 434 -3.01 6.39 -9.37
CA MET A 434 -1.89 6.29 -8.43
C MET A 434 -2.19 7.03 -7.11
N ASN A 435 -2.76 8.24 -7.17
CA ASN A 435 -3.21 8.97 -5.98
C ASN A 435 -4.21 8.13 -5.15
N GLN A 436 -5.20 7.49 -5.79
CA GLN A 436 -6.18 6.65 -5.10
C GLN A 436 -5.53 5.47 -4.38
N VAL A 437 -4.58 4.78 -5.04
CA VAL A 437 -3.81 3.70 -4.41
C VAL A 437 -3.00 4.23 -3.22
N CYS A 438 -2.37 5.40 -3.36
CA CYS A 438 -1.64 6.02 -2.25
C CYS A 438 -2.56 6.34 -1.06
N PHE A 439 -3.78 6.82 -1.30
CA PHE A 439 -4.76 7.09 -0.23
C PHE A 439 -5.18 5.80 0.47
N GLN A 440 -5.39 4.72 -0.29
CA GLN A 440 -5.71 3.39 0.25
C GLN A 440 -4.58 2.87 1.16
N VAL A 441 -3.32 3.02 0.75
CA VAL A 441 -2.15 2.61 1.56
C VAL A 441 -2.06 3.43 2.86
N VAL A 442 -2.33 4.74 2.81
CA VAL A 442 -2.37 5.59 4.03
C VAL A 442 -3.49 5.15 4.97
N GLY A 443 -4.66 4.81 4.43
CA GLY A 443 -5.77 4.26 5.22
C GLY A 443 -5.43 2.91 5.86
N ALA A 444 -4.77 2.03 5.11
CA ALA A 444 -4.29 0.73 5.58
C ALA A 444 -3.27 0.87 6.73
N ASP A 445 -2.33 1.81 6.61
CA ASP A 445 -1.37 2.11 7.69
C ASP A 445 -2.07 2.55 8.99
N THR A 446 -3.13 3.34 8.88
CA THR A 446 -3.94 3.73 10.05
C THR A 446 -4.62 2.51 10.68
N ALA A 447 -5.19 1.60 9.88
CA ALA A 447 -5.80 0.38 10.39
C ALA A 447 -4.76 -0.54 11.06
N ILE A 448 -3.55 -0.66 10.48
CA ILE A 448 -2.43 -1.42 11.06
C ILE A 448 -2.01 -0.82 12.40
N MET A 449 -1.88 0.50 12.49
CA MET A 449 -1.52 1.20 13.73
C MET A 449 -2.55 0.92 14.84
N MET A 450 -3.85 1.00 14.53
CA MET A 450 -4.92 0.69 15.48
C MET A 450 -4.89 -0.77 15.91
N ALA A 451 -4.72 -1.69 14.97
CA ALA A 451 -4.65 -3.12 15.26
C ALA A 451 -3.41 -3.47 16.11
N SER A 452 -2.30 -2.77 15.89
CA SER A 452 -1.07 -2.96 16.68
C SER A 452 -1.22 -2.47 18.12
N GLU A 453 -1.91 -1.34 18.34
CA GLU A 453 -2.15 -0.78 19.67
C GLU A 453 -3.14 -1.63 20.50
N HIS A 454 -4.09 -2.29 19.84
CA HIS A 454 -5.14 -3.08 20.49
C HIS A 454 -4.70 -4.49 20.93
N ALA A 455 -3.42 -4.84 20.88
CA ALA A 455 -2.92 -6.04 21.56
C ALA A 455 -3.27 -6.03 23.04
N GLN A 456 -3.61 -7.18 23.56
CA GLN A 456 -3.96 -7.34 24.98
C GLN A 456 -3.14 -8.47 25.59
N LEU A 457 -2.44 -8.16 26.69
CA LEU A 457 -1.60 -9.11 27.42
C LEU A 457 -0.55 -9.73 26.48
N GLN A 458 -0.50 -11.04 26.35
CA GLN A 458 0.58 -11.78 25.68
C GLN A 458 0.29 -12.15 24.21
N LEU A 459 -0.73 -11.54 23.58
CA LEU A 459 -1.08 -11.84 22.19
C LEU A 459 -1.71 -10.63 21.49
N ASN A 460 -1.44 -10.47 20.20
CA ASN A 460 -2.20 -9.59 19.33
C ASN A 460 -3.20 -10.41 18.49
N ALA A 461 -4.49 -10.31 18.80
CA ALA A 461 -5.54 -11.03 18.08
C ALA A 461 -5.83 -10.47 16.67
N PHE A 462 -5.27 -9.31 16.31
CA PHE A 462 -5.59 -8.57 15.07
C PHE A 462 -4.52 -8.71 13.99
N GLU A 463 -3.56 -9.60 14.14
CA GLU A 463 -2.54 -9.90 13.13
C GLU A 463 -3.14 -10.20 11.73
N PRO A 464 -4.26 -10.93 11.57
CA PRO A 464 -4.84 -11.15 10.25
C PRO A 464 -5.18 -9.86 9.51
N LEU A 465 -5.72 -8.85 10.19
CA LEU A 465 -5.97 -7.52 9.61
C LEU A 465 -4.66 -6.82 9.20
N ILE A 466 -3.63 -6.91 10.04
CA ILE A 466 -2.31 -6.31 9.76
C ILE A 466 -1.71 -6.93 8.50
N VAL A 467 -1.66 -8.26 8.44
CA VAL A 467 -1.08 -9.01 7.32
C VAL A 467 -1.85 -8.75 6.01
N TYR A 468 -3.19 -8.79 6.06
CA TYR A 468 -4.03 -8.47 4.91
C TYR A 468 -3.73 -7.08 4.35
N ASN A 469 -3.72 -6.05 5.21
CA ASN A 469 -3.45 -4.68 4.79
C ASN A 469 -2.04 -4.51 4.20
N LEU A 470 -1.02 -5.18 4.77
CA LEU A 470 0.35 -5.13 4.24
C LEU A 470 0.45 -5.78 2.86
N LEU A 471 -0.02 -7.02 2.71
CA LEU A 471 0.06 -7.75 1.45
C LEU A 471 -0.75 -7.05 0.34
N ASN A 472 -1.96 -6.60 0.64
CA ASN A 472 -2.79 -5.85 -0.29
C ASN A 472 -2.15 -4.50 -0.69
N SER A 473 -1.53 -3.79 0.26
CA SER A 473 -0.82 -2.55 -0.02
C SER A 473 0.39 -2.78 -0.93
N LEU A 474 1.14 -3.85 -0.71
CA LEU A 474 2.28 -4.25 -1.55
C LEU A 474 1.84 -4.56 -2.98
N ASP A 475 0.74 -5.30 -3.17
CA ASP A 475 0.20 -5.60 -4.50
C ASP A 475 -0.30 -4.35 -5.22
N CYS A 476 -1.15 -3.58 -4.55
CA CYS A 476 -1.71 -2.36 -5.14
C CYS A 476 -0.61 -1.37 -5.53
N MET A 477 0.37 -1.12 -4.64
CA MET A 477 1.50 -0.23 -4.92
C MET A 477 2.36 -0.74 -6.07
N SER A 478 2.73 -2.02 -6.08
CA SER A 478 3.56 -2.60 -7.13
C SER A 478 2.89 -2.48 -8.50
N ASN A 479 1.61 -2.82 -8.58
CA ASN A 479 0.85 -2.75 -9.82
C ASN A 479 0.66 -1.29 -10.28
N ALA A 480 0.33 -0.37 -9.37
CA ALA A 480 0.13 1.05 -9.69
C ALA A 480 1.44 1.74 -10.12
N LEU A 481 2.57 1.44 -9.47
CA LEU A 481 3.89 1.96 -9.88
C LEU A 481 4.27 1.49 -11.28
N LYS A 482 4.04 0.23 -11.61
CA LYS A 482 4.22 -0.29 -12.97
C LYS A 482 3.37 0.47 -13.98
N VAL A 483 2.08 0.69 -13.67
CA VAL A 483 1.15 1.45 -14.52
C VAL A 483 1.61 2.90 -14.65
N LEU A 484 1.96 3.57 -13.53
CA LEU A 484 2.47 4.95 -13.52
C LEU A 484 3.70 5.08 -14.44
N ARG A 485 4.66 4.19 -14.31
CA ARG A 485 5.87 4.18 -15.15
C ARG A 485 5.52 4.01 -16.62
N THR A 486 4.89 2.89 -16.98
CA THR A 486 4.73 2.47 -18.39
C THR A 486 3.65 3.23 -19.16
N LYS A 487 2.66 3.80 -18.45
CA LYS A 487 1.51 4.49 -19.08
C LYS A 487 1.54 6.01 -18.87
N CYS A 488 2.49 6.51 -18.09
CA CYS A 488 2.63 7.94 -17.86
C CYS A 488 4.09 8.39 -18.01
N ILE A 489 4.98 8.06 -17.05
CA ILE A 489 6.34 8.63 -16.98
C ILE A 489 7.14 8.41 -18.26
N ASP A 490 7.19 7.18 -18.78
CA ASP A 490 8.00 6.82 -19.96
C ASP A 490 7.63 7.63 -21.19
N GLY A 491 6.38 8.07 -21.32
CA GLY A 491 5.86 8.80 -22.47
C GLY A 491 5.62 10.30 -22.25
N ILE A 492 6.09 10.88 -21.15
CA ILE A 492 6.00 12.33 -20.92
C ILE A 492 6.85 13.08 -21.96
N THR A 493 6.32 14.17 -22.52
CA THR A 493 7.05 15.13 -23.35
C THR A 493 6.97 16.53 -22.74
N ALA A 494 7.94 17.38 -23.05
CA ALA A 494 7.96 18.76 -22.59
C ALA A 494 7.39 19.71 -23.64
N ASN A 495 6.77 20.81 -23.21
CA ASN A 495 6.40 21.96 -24.04
C ASN A 495 7.45 23.06 -23.83
N GLU A 496 8.58 22.93 -24.54
CA GLU A 496 9.78 23.78 -24.35
C GLU A 496 9.47 25.26 -24.53
N ASP A 497 8.71 25.62 -25.57
CA ASP A 497 8.33 27.02 -25.84
C ASP A 497 7.52 27.63 -24.69
N VAL A 498 6.58 26.86 -24.11
CA VAL A 498 5.77 27.31 -22.98
C VAL A 498 6.64 27.51 -21.74
N CYS A 499 7.54 26.58 -21.48
CA CYS A 499 8.48 26.68 -20.37
C CYS A 499 9.39 27.90 -20.51
N ALA A 500 9.97 28.12 -21.68
CA ALA A 500 10.85 29.25 -21.96
C ALA A 500 10.11 30.61 -21.88
N GLU A 501 8.89 30.69 -22.44
CA GLU A 501 8.07 31.91 -22.38
C GLU A 501 7.66 32.25 -20.94
N ASN A 502 7.31 31.27 -20.12
CA ASN A 502 7.04 31.48 -18.70
C ASN A 502 8.25 32.07 -17.97
N VAL A 503 9.46 31.61 -18.26
CA VAL A 503 10.69 32.15 -17.67
C VAL A 503 10.93 33.59 -18.13
N LYS A 504 10.80 33.84 -19.45
CA LYS A 504 11.01 35.16 -20.04
C LYS A 504 10.05 36.22 -19.45
N ASN A 505 8.80 35.86 -19.22
CA ASN A 505 7.76 36.74 -18.72
C ASN A 505 7.75 36.88 -17.20
N SER A 506 8.47 36.01 -16.46
CA SER A 506 8.50 36.07 -15.01
C SER A 506 9.41 37.18 -14.47
N ILE A 507 8.92 37.89 -13.49
CA ILE A 507 9.74 38.87 -12.73
C ILE A 507 10.79 38.15 -11.86
N GLY A 508 10.59 36.89 -11.53
CA GLY A 508 11.50 36.07 -10.70
C GLY A 508 12.93 35.97 -11.26
N ILE A 509 13.11 36.13 -12.58
CA ILE A 509 14.45 36.09 -13.22
C ILE A 509 15.36 37.23 -12.77
N VAL A 510 14.81 38.35 -12.21
CA VAL A 510 15.60 39.44 -11.65
C VAL A 510 16.55 38.96 -10.56
N THR A 511 16.22 37.88 -9.89
CA THR A 511 17.06 37.26 -8.86
C THR A 511 18.42 36.81 -9.40
N ALA A 512 18.49 36.36 -10.66
CA ALA A 512 19.75 35.99 -11.32
C ALA A 512 20.66 37.20 -11.54
N LEU A 513 20.14 38.39 -11.57
CA LEU A 513 20.89 39.63 -11.74
C LEU A 513 21.48 40.18 -10.43
N LEU A 514 21.02 39.72 -9.25
CA LEU A 514 21.45 40.22 -7.93
C LEU A 514 22.99 40.24 -7.77
N PRO A 515 23.76 39.25 -8.18
CA PRO A 515 25.22 39.26 -8.04
C PRO A 515 25.89 40.37 -8.87
N LYS A 516 25.23 40.85 -9.92
CA LYS A 516 25.77 41.86 -10.86
C LYS A 516 25.37 43.27 -10.51
N ILE A 517 24.08 43.50 -10.17
CA ILE A 517 23.55 44.86 -9.99
C ILE A 517 23.19 45.17 -8.53
N GLY A 518 23.17 44.19 -7.65
CA GLY A 518 22.79 44.35 -6.24
C GLY A 518 21.28 44.48 -6.01
N TYR A 519 20.85 44.29 -4.76
CA TYR A 519 19.43 44.22 -4.37
C TYR A 519 18.60 45.48 -4.72
N LYS A 520 19.12 46.68 -4.44
CA LYS A 520 18.40 47.95 -4.67
C LYS A 520 18.06 48.13 -6.17
N LYS A 521 19.05 47.94 -7.05
CA LYS A 521 18.84 48.04 -8.49
C LYS A 521 17.93 46.94 -9.03
N ALA A 522 18.06 45.71 -8.53
CA ALA A 522 17.19 44.60 -8.88
C ALA A 522 15.73 44.89 -8.47
N THR A 523 15.49 45.46 -7.29
CA THR A 523 14.15 45.90 -6.86
C THR A 523 13.56 46.96 -7.80
N LEU A 524 14.37 47.91 -8.27
CA LEU A 524 13.92 48.92 -9.23
C LEU A 524 13.58 48.27 -10.58
N VAL A 525 14.42 47.36 -11.07
CA VAL A 525 14.15 46.62 -12.31
C VAL A 525 12.83 45.85 -12.18
N ALA A 526 12.63 45.10 -11.10
CA ALA A 526 11.40 44.34 -10.88
C ALA A 526 10.16 45.22 -10.86
N LYS A 527 10.22 46.36 -10.13
CA LYS A 527 9.12 47.32 -10.06
C LYS A 527 8.79 47.92 -11.43
N THR A 528 9.83 48.37 -12.15
CA THR A 528 9.65 48.95 -13.49
C THR A 528 9.09 47.93 -14.46
N ALA A 529 9.59 46.70 -14.43
CA ALA A 529 9.09 45.62 -15.29
C ALA A 529 7.61 45.32 -15.05
N LEU A 530 7.17 45.28 -13.80
CA LEU A 530 5.75 45.15 -13.42
C LEU A 530 4.88 46.32 -13.89
N GLU A 531 5.34 47.54 -13.66
CA GLU A 531 4.59 48.75 -14.01
C GLU A 531 4.45 48.97 -15.52
N THR A 532 5.47 48.58 -16.28
CA THR A 532 5.50 48.76 -17.74
C THR A 532 5.08 47.51 -18.53
N ASN A 533 4.82 46.41 -17.82
CA ASN A 533 4.59 45.09 -18.43
C ASN A 533 5.68 44.69 -19.44
N SER A 534 6.94 45.02 -19.12
CA SER A 534 8.12 44.74 -19.96
C SER A 534 8.96 43.59 -19.38
N ALA A 535 9.71 42.91 -20.22
CA ALA A 535 10.61 41.83 -19.76
C ALA A 535 11.74 42.41 -18.88
N VAL A 536 12.16 41.70 -17.86
CA VAL A 536 13.28 42.05 -16.97
C VAL A 536 14.57 42.33 -17.75
N SER A 537 14.82 41.53 -18.80
CA SER A 537 15.97 41.70 -19.72
C SER A 537 16.01 43.09 -20.36
N ASP A 538 14.87 43.55 -20.80
CA ASP A 538 14.77 44.83 -21.52
C ASP A 538 14.88 46.01 -20.55
N VAL A 539 14.26 45.89 -19.39
CA VAL A 539 14.27 46.92 -18.34
C VAL A 539 15.66 47.11 -17.75
N VAL A 540 16.44 46.05 -17.53
CA VAL A 540 17.79 46.20 -16.96
C VAL A 540 18.74 46.92 -17.92
N VAL A 541 18.58 46.68 -19.22
CA VAL A 541 19.32 47.37 -20.27
C VAL A 541 18.84 48.83 -20.40
N MET A 542 17.52 49.05 -20.47
CA MET A 542 16.92 50.39 -20.53
C MET A 542 17.36 51.32 -19.36
N LEU A 543 17.47 50.78 -18.16
CA LEU A 543 17.95 51.49 -16.99
C LEU A 543 19.48 51.67 -16.94
N GLY A 544 20.21 51.16 -17.93
CA GLY A 544 21.67 51.25 -18.03
C GLY A 544 22.42 50.52 -16.92
N PHE A 545 21.84 49.48 -16.32
CA PHE A 545 22.50 48.74 -15.25
C PHE A 545 23.40 47.60 -15.78
N LEU A 546 23.08 47.05 -16.96
CA LEU A 546 23.85 46.08 -17.69
C LEU A 546 23.71 46.35 -19.19
N SER A 547 24.75 46.00 -19.99
CA SER A 547 24.65 45.90 -21.46
C SER A 547 23.82 44.70 -21.88
N GLU A 548 23.38 44.67 -23.16
CA GLU A 548 22.66 43.52 -23.73
C GLU A 548 23.46 42.24 -23.61
N GLU A 549 24.79 42.30 -23.88
CA GLU A 549 25.66 41.12 -23.77
C GLU A 549 25.82 40.63 -22.34
N GLU A 550 25.97 41.52 -21.36
CA GLU A 550 26.07 41.18 -19.96
C GLU A 550 24.75 40.58 -19.45
N THR A 551 23.63 41.14 -19.89
CA THR A 551 22.28 40.62 -19.57
C THR A 551 22.09 39.25 -20.13
N LYS A 552 22.44 39.02 -21.41
CA LYS A 552 22.38 37.69 -22.04
C LYS A 552 23.24 36.66 -21.32
N ARG A 553 24.44 37.06 -20.89
CA ARG A 553 25.33 36.16 -20.11
C ARG A 553 24.77 35.86 -18.71
N ALA A 554 24.18 36.85 -18.03
CA ALA A 554 23.62 36.69 -16.69
C ALA A 554 22.31 35.85 -16.68
N LEU A 555 21.54 35.92 -17.76
CA LEU A 555 20.25 35.24 -17.92
C LEU A 555 20.36 33.99 -18.82
N ASN A 556 21.56 33.44 -19.06
CA ASN A 556 21.68 32.16 -19.74
C ASN A 556 21.31 30.99 -18.80
N ILE A 557 20.99 29.83 -19.35
CA ILE A 557 20.56 28.64 -18.61
C ILE A 557 21.57 28.25 -17.54
N GLU A 558 22.86 28.24 -17.89
CA GLU A 558 23.94 27.86 -16.98
C GLU A 558 24.04 28.78 -15.78
N SER A 559 24.02 30.11 -16.00
CA SER A 559 24.08 31.10 -14.93
C SER A 559 22.87 31.04 -14.01
N MET A 560 21.67 30.78 -14.55
CA MET A 560 20.42 30.76 -13.79
C MET A 560 20.19 29.45 -13.03
N THR A 561 20.63 28.32 -13.57
CA THR A 561 20.27 26.97 -13.05
C THR A 561 21.48 26.20 -12.53
N GLY A 562 22.71 26.66 -12.84
CA GLY A 562 23.95 25.93 -12.57
C GLY A 562 24.13 24.66 -13.42
N VAL A 563 23.33 24.48 -14.48
CA VAL A 563 23.45 23.33 -15.39
C VAL A 563 24.41 23.67 -16.51
N VAL A 564 25.50 22.94 -16.68
CA VAL A 564 26.50 23.13 -17.72
C VAL A 564 26.12 22.30 -18.96
N SER A 565 26.07 22.95 -20.13
CA SER A 565 25.84 22.26 -21.40
C SER A 565 27.01 21.29 -21.67
N GLY A 566 26.72 19.99 -21.77
CA GLY A 566 27.70 18.93 -22.02
C GLY A 566 28.18 18.15 -20.80
N ASP A 567 27.72 18.48 -19.59
CA ASP A 567 27.94 17.62 -18.42
C ASP A 567 26.94 16.46 -18.45
N SER A 568 27.42 15.27 -18.83
CA SER A 568 26.72 14.04 -18.53
C SER A 568 26.57 13.90 -17.00
N VAL A 569 25.47 13.33 -16.55
CA VAL A 569 25.14 13.08 -15.12
C VAL A 569 26.28 12.37 -14.37
N GLU A 570 27.17 11.65 -15.07
CA GLU A 570 28.35 10.98 -14.51
C GLU A 570 29.36 11.93 -13.84
N LYS A 571 29.44 13.21 -14.22
CA LYS A 571 30.42 14.15 -13.66
C LYS A 571 29.93 14.93 -12.44
N ARG A 572 28.62 14.96 -12.19
CA ARG A 572 28.07 15.59 -10.98
C ARG A 572 27.93 14.59 -9.84
N LYS A 573 28.99 14.29 -9.13
CA LYS A 573 28.93 13.76 -7.76
C LYS A 573 28.40 14.84 -6.80
N LEU A 574 27.19 15.36 -7.06
CA LEU A 574 26.48 16.23 -6.11
C LEU A 574 25.99 15.44 -4.90
N TYR A 575 25.86 14.13 -5.02
CA TYR A 575 25.71 13.21 -3.91
C TYR A 575 26.68 12.05 -4.16
N PRO A 576 27.63 11.78 -3.26
CA PRO A 576 28.38 10.54 -3.35
C PRO A 576 27.37 9.40 -3.41
N ASN A 577 27.49 8.54 -4.42
CA ASN A 577 26.72 7.31 -4.53
C ASN A 577 26.68 6.67 -3.14
N ARG A 578 25.59 6.82 -2.42
CA ARG A 578 25.24 5.93 -1.32
C ARG A 578 24.83 4.67 -2.04
N GLY A 579 25.82 3.79 -2.27
CA GLY A 579 25.75 2.59 -3.10
C GLY A 579 24.43 1.82 -3.06
N VAL A 580 23.45 2.29 -3.80
CA VAL A 580 22.36 1.44 -4.27
C VAL A 580 22.90 0.85 -5.57
N ASP A 581 23.61 -0.26 -5.44
CA ASP A 581 24.08 -1.05 -6.56
C ASP A 581 22.83 -1.62 -7.26
N ILE A 582 22.50 -1.01 -8.41
CA ILE A 582 21.38 -1.46 -9.26
C ILE A 582 21.69 -2.85 -9.82
N ASP A 583 22.97 -3.21 -9.88
CA ASP A 583 23.51 -4.47 -10.43
C ASP A 583 23.75 -5.55 -9.38
N THR A 584 23.40 -5.32 -8.10
CA THR A 584 23.46 -6.42 -7.12
C THR A 584 22.53 -7.52 -7.62
N PRO A 585 23.04 -8.72 -7.97
CA PRO A 585 22.20 -9.80 -8.47
C PRO A 585 21.09 -10.07 -7.47
N GLN A 586 19.89 -10.34 -7.98
CA GLN A 586 18.76 -10.83 -7.19
C GLN A 586 19.22 -12.08 -6.42
N LEU A 587 19.65 -11.90 -5.19
CA LEU A 587 20.18 -12.97 -4.32
C LEU A 587 19.13 -14.04 -3.97
N PHE A 588 17.88 -13.88 -4.43
CA PHE A 588 16.76 -14.68 -3.96
C PHE A 588 16.23 -15.75 -4.91
N TRP A 589 16.56 -15.72 -6.24
CA TRP A 589 15.91 -16.62 -7.20
C TRP A 589 16.82 -17.58 -7.96
N SER A 590 18.14 -17.46 -7.84
CA SER A 590 19.05 -18.32 -8.62
C SER A 590 19.21 -19.76 -8.11
N TYR A 591 18.67 -20.09 -6.94
CA TYR A 591 18.81 -21.45 -6.37
C TYR A 591 17.53 -22.32 -6.43
N ALA A 592 16.39 -21.76 -6.81
CA ALA A 592 15.13 -22.54 -6.89
C ALA A 592 14.92 -23.25 -8.24
N TYR A 593 15.78 -22.99 -9.26
CA TYR A 593 15.62 -23.59 -10.60
C TYR A 593 16.73 -24.58 -11.03
N HIS A 594 17.73 -24.83 -10.18
CA HIS A 594 18.79 -25.81 -10.47
C HIS A 594 19.14 -26.63 -9.22
N GLN A 595 18.25 -27.45 -8.74
CA GLN A 595 18.53 -28.77 -8.12
C GLN A 595 17.22 -29.52 -7.90
#